data_267ef2cc813eafd25d1fe02accc9e121
#
_entry.id   267ef2cc813eafd25d1fe02accc9e121
#
_cell.length_a   1.000
_cell.length_b   1.000
_cell.length_c   1.000
_cell.angle_alpha   90.00
_cell.angle_beta   90.00
_cell.angle_gamma   90.00
#
_symmetry.space_group_name_H-M   'P 1'
#
loop_
_entity.id
_entity.type
_entity.pdbx_description
1 polymer ?
#
loop_
_entity_poly.entity_id
_entity_poly.type
_entity_poly.pdbx_seq_one_letter_code
_entity_poly.pdbx_strand_id
1 'polypeptide(L)'
;MTNWLETRACAPAYGGWILMGIAICFFGAGINTMAGWLYVISGVSFALLGLAVILPPRSLLGLVVKRLPIEPVTAGDDLTVELEIFNQARQPTSLLQVQDMLPFVLGKPIQKSIERISHGKSYRWVYHQPTERRGIFRWQTVELGTGAPLGLFWCRRLRDAAVMAVVYPKVLPLTTCPLIDEMGDEDSQRGDPRGRPLQTATQGLTRCLRPYHIGDPIRLIHWRTSARYGELRVRELEVITGGQEIIIAIDSAGNWNEENFEQAVIAAASLYFYAHRQQTQVALWTASTGIIRGKRVVQEALAAIAFQEDGTTKPPHSPLIWLTQNPLTLSSLPNGSRWVLWQDVSTEQEQVIVNKDYPGIQIDTEQSLQTQLQKCIR
;
A
#
# COMPACT_ATOMS: atom_id res chain seq x y z
N MET A 1 -9.64 -33.87 -4.20
CA MET A 1 -9.64 -34.59 -5.50
C MET A 1 -10.56 -33.92 -6.53
N THR A 2 -11.73 -33.45 -6.15
CA THR A 2 -12.68 -32.75 -7.03
C THR A 2 -12.12 -31.50 -7.68
N ASN A 3 -11.44 -30.61 -6.95
CA ASN A 3 -10.87 -29.38 -7.50
C ASN A 3 -9.82 -29.57 -8.61
N TRP A 4 -9.03 -30.63 -8.55
CA TRP A 4 -8.04 -30.92 -9.60
C TRP A 4 -8.69 -31.38 -10.91
N LEU A 5 -9.75 -32.19 -10.78
CA LEU A 5 -10.55 -32.62 -11.93
C LEU A 5 -11.28 -31.43 -12.59
N GLU A 6 -11.83 -30.53 -11.78
CA GLU A 6 -12.54 -29.35 -12.29
C GLU A 6 -11.65 -28.37 -13.03
N THR A 7 -10.38 -28.24 -12.67
CA THR A 7 -9.42 -27.34 -13.31
C THR A 7 -8.79 -27.89 -14.58
N ARG A 8 -8.68 -29.21 -14.73
CA ARG A 8 -8.13 -29.87 -15.92
C ARG A 8 -9.15 -30.65 -16.76
N ALA A 9 -10.19 -31.17 -16.14
CA ALA A 9 -11.30 -31.88 -16.80
C ALA A 9 -12.60 -31.14 -16.51
N CYS A 10 -13.72 -31.65 -17.04
CA CYS A 10 -15.05 -31.17 -16.69
C CYS A 10 -15.64 -32.05 -15.60
N ALA A 11 -16.18 -31.45 -14.54
CA ALA A 11 -16.90 -32.16 -13.50
C ALA A 11 -18.39 -32.26 -13.86
N PRO A 12 -19.03 -33.43 -13.70
CA PRO A 12 -20.46 -33.53 -13.91
C PRO A 12 -21.20 -32.71 -12.84
N ALA A 13 -22.14 -31.89 -13.30
CA ALA A 13 -23.12 -31.23 -12.45
C ALA A 13 -24.17 -32.23 -11.96
N TYR A 14 -25.01 -31.83 -11.01
CA TYR A 14 -26.07 -32.69 -10.48
C TYR A 14 -26.95 -33.29 -11.58
N GLY A 15 -27.36 -32.46 -12.57
CA GLY A 15 -28.11 -32.92 -13.72
C GLY A 15 -27.37 -33.91 -14.62
N GLY A 16 -26.05 -33.80 -14.74
CA GLY A 16 -25.19 -34.73 -15.46
C GLY A 16 -25.17 -36.13 -14.82
N TRP A 17 -25.08 -36.19 -13.49
CA TRP A 17 -25.16 -37.46 -12.76
C TRP A 17 -26.53 -38.14 -12.92
N ILE A 18 -27.62 -37.37 -12.80
CA ILE A 18 -28.97 -37.90 -12.98
C ILE A 18 -29.15 -38.45 -14.40
N LEU A 19 -28.77 -37.66 -15.43
CA LEU A 19 -28.92 -38.11 -16.83
C LEU A 19 -28.06 -39.33 -17.13
N MET A 20 -26.86 -39.43 -16.53
CA MET A 20 -26.01 -40.61 -16.66
C MET A 20 -26.67 -41.85 -16.04
N GLY A 21 -27.24 -41.71 -14.83
CA GLY A 21 -27.98 -42.79 -14.17
C GLY A 21 -29.18 -43.26 -14.99
N ILE A 22 -29.97 -42.31 -15.53
CA ILE A 22 -31.13 -42.62 -16.40
C ILE A 22 -30.69 -43.35 -17.68
N ALA A 23 -29.59 -42.87 -18.31
CA ALA A 23 -29.08 -43.47 -19.54
C ALA A 23 -28.64 -44.92 -19.29
N ILE A 24 -27.98 -45.22 -18.16
CA ILE A 24 -27.57 -46.56 -17.77
C ILE A 24 -28.79 -47.44 -17.48
N CYS A 25 -29.80 -46.91 -16.76
CA CYS A 25 -31.02 -47.64 -16.44
C CYS A 25 -31.80 -48.04 -17.74
N PHE A 26 -31.96 -47.10 -18.68
CA PHE A 26 -32.63 -47.43 -19.95
C PHE A 26 -31.84 -48.40 -20.80
N PHE A 27 -30.49 -48.31 -20.78
CA PHE A 27 -29.65 -49.30 -21.43
C PHE A 27 -29.82 -50.68 -20.84
N GLY A 28 -29.77 -50.80 -19.52
CA GLY A 28 -30.00 -52.08 -18.81
C GLY A 28 -31.40 -52.66 -18.99
N ALA A 29 -32.44 -51.80 -18.96
CA ALA A 29 -33.81 -52.20 -19.21
C ALA A 29 -33.99 -52.69 -20.68
N GLY A 30 -33.32 -52.05 -21.65
CA GLY A 30 -33.30 -52.43 -23.04
C GLY A 30 -32.73 -53.83 -23.24
N ILE A 31 -31.68 -54.20 -22.55
CA ILE A 31 -31.09 -55.53 -22.57
C ILE A 31 -32.06 -56.57 -22.02
N ASN A 32 -32.76 -56.25 -20.94
CA ASN A 32 -33.68 -57.18 -20.30
C ASN A 32 -34.98 -57.39 -21.05
N THR A 33 -35.55 -56.30 -21.64
CA THR A 33 -36.85 -56.29 -22.31
C THR A 33 -36.78 -56.46 -23.83
N MET A 34 -35.58 -56.42 -24.41
CA MET A 34 -35.33 -56.36 -25.88
C MET A 34 -36.10 -55.27 -26.61
N ALA A 35 -36.52 -54.24 -25.95
CA ALA A 35 -37.28 -53.10 -26.51
C ALA A 35 -36.36 -52.11 -27.19
N GLY A 36 -36.33 -52.08 -28.51
CA GLY A 36 -35.40 -51.24 -29.33
C GLY A 36 -35.45 -49.75 -29.03
N TRP A 37 -36.60 -49.20 -28.66
CA TRP A 37 -36.75 -47.77 -28.32
C TRP A 37 -36.00 -47.34 -27.06
N LEU A 38 -35.76 -48.27 -26.09
CA LEU A 38 -34.95 -48.01 -24.88
C LEU A 38 -33.48 -47.74 -25.24
N TYR A 39 -32.94 -48.49 -26.21
CA TYR A 39 -31.59 -48.27 -26.71
C TYR A 39 -31.46 -46.90 -27.38
N VAL A 40 -32.51 -46.48 -28.13
CA VAL A 40 -32.50 -45.15 -28.79
C VAL A 40 -32.45 -44.05 -27.74
N ILE A 41 -33.30 -44.11 -26.71
CA ILE A 41 -33.29 -43.09 -25.63
C ILE A 41 -31.96 -43.08 -24.88
N SER A 42 -31.43 -44.24 -24.55
CA SER A 42 -30.11 -44.38 -23.88
C SER A 42 -29.01 -43.81 -24.79
N GLY A 43 -29.00 -44.13 -26.10
CA GLY A 43 -28.02 -43.66 -27.06
C GLY A 43 -28.04 -42.14 -27.19
N VAL A 44 -29.23 -41.53 -27.29
CA VAL A 44 -29.40 -40.07 -27.31
C VAL A 44 -28.90 -39.43 -26.01
N SER A 45 -29.20 -40.03 -24.87
CA SER A 45 -28.72 -39.54 -23.55
C SER A 45 -27.21 -39.58 -23.46
N PHE A 46 -26.54 -40.66 -23.88
CA PHE A 46 -25.08 -40.74 -23.94
C PHE A 46 -24.49 -39.77 -24.96
N ALA A 47 -25.11 -39.54 -26.10
CA ALA A 47 -24.67 -38.54 -27.08
C ALA A 47 -24.72 -37.11 -26.47
N LEU A 48 -25.81 -36.78 -25.76
CA LEU A 48 -25.94 -35.50 -25.07
C LEU A 48 -24.87 -35.34 -23.96
N LEU A 49 -24.62 -36.38 -23.19
CA LEU A 49 -23.54 -36.38 -22.17
C LEU A 49 -22.17 -36.17 -22.83
N GLY A 50 -21.90 -36.83 -23.95
CA GLY A 50 -20.65 -36.66 -24.70
C GLY A 50 -20.46 -35.23 -25.20
N LEU A 51 -21.50 -34.63 -25.79
CA LEU A 51 -21.49 -33.24 -26.22
C LEU A 51 -21.28 -32.30 -25.02
N ALA A 52 -21.93 -32.56 -23.88
CA ALA A 52 -21.82 -31.76 -22.65
C ALA A 52 -20.43 -31.78 -22.03
N VAL A 53 -19.64 -32.82 -22.28
CA VAL A 53 -18.21 -32.87 -21.81
C VAL A 53 -17.29 -32.11 -22.75
N ILE A 54 -17.58 -32.11 -24.08
CA ILE A 54 -16.67 -31.57 -25.09
C ILE A 54 -16.85 -30.06 -25.31
N LEU A 55 -18.08 -29.56 -25.22
CA LEU A 55 -18.39 -28.16 -25.59
C LEU A 55 -17.88 -27.11 -24.56
N PRO A 56 -18.07 -27.29 -23.24
CA PRO A 56 -17.63 -26.30 -22.27
C PRO A 56 -16.13 -25.95 -22.30
N PRO A 57 -15.19 -26.94 -22.32
CA PRO A 57 -13.78 -26.61 -22.40
C PRO A 57 -13.38 -25.91 -23.70
N ARG A 58 -14.04 -26.25 -24.83
CA ARG A 58 -13.79 -25.59 -26.12
C ARG A 58 -14.20 -24.12 -26.09
N SER A 59 -15.28 -23.76 -25.41
CA SER A 59 -15.75 -22.37 -25.29
C SER A 59 -14.81 -21.50 -24.46
N LEU A 60 -14.00 -22.09 -23.53
CA LEU A 60 -13.05 -21.39 -22.71
C LEU A 60 -11.67 -21.21 -23.35
N LEU A 61 -11.34 -21.98 -24.43
CA LEU A 61 -9.98 -21.97 -25.01
C LEU A 61 -9.57 -20.63 -25.60
N GLY A 62 -10.50 -19.89 -26.18
CA GLY A 62 -10.23 -18.62 -26.87
C GLY A 62 -10.44 -17.38 -26.00
N LEU A 63 -10.61 -17.54 -24.70
CA LEU A 63 -10.77 -16.40 -23.79
C LEU A 63 -9.43 -15.95 -23.25
N VAL A 64 -9.13 -14.67 -23.44
CA VAL A 64 -7.96 -13.97 -22.88
C VAL A 64 -8.43 -12.99 -21.83
N VAL A 65 -7.81 -13.02 -20.67
CA VAL A 65 -8.09 -12.10 -19.57
C VAL A 65 -6.90 -11.16 -19.41
N LYS A 66 -7.19 -9.87 -19.35
CA LYS A 66 -6.22 -8.83 -18.99
C LYS A 66 -6.74 -8.07 -17.80
N ARG A 67 -5.85 -7.76 -16.86
CA ARG A 67 -6.15 -6.86 -15.74
C ARG A 67 -5.50 -5.52 -16.02
N LEU A 68 -6.26 -4.44 -15.85
CA LEU A 68 -5.72 -3.10 -15.99
C LEU A 68 -4.88 -2.75 -14.76
N PRO A 69 -3.90 -1.82 -14.90
CA PRO A 69 -3.16 -1.30 -13.75
C PRO A 69 -4.11 -0.75 -12.69
N ILE A 70 -3.83 -1.07 -11.44
CA ILE A 70 -4.63 -0.63 -10.30
C ILE A 70 -4.01 0.63 -9.73
N GLU A 71 -4.80 1.68 -9.57
CA GLU A 71 -4.35 2.90 -8.91
C GLU A 71 -4.18 2.65 -7.41
N PRO A 72 -3.10 3.20 -6.79
CA PRO A 72 -2.90 3.10 -5.36
C PRO A 72 -4.02 3.77 -4.58
N VAL A 73 -4.46 3.16 -3.49
CA VAL A 73 -5.51 3.68 -2.60
C VAL A 73 -4.99 3.76 -1.16
N THR A 74 -5.72 4.47 -0.30
CA THR A 74 -5.43 4.53 1.14
C THR A 74 -6.22 3.47 1.89
N ALA A 75 -5.68 2.90 2.95
CA ALA A 75 -6.41 1.97 3.80
C ALA A 75 -7.69 2.61 4.37
N GLY A 76 -8.81 1.97 4.15
CA GLY A 76 -10.16 2.47 4.42
C GLY A 76 -10.92 2.87 3.16
N ASP A 77 -10.26 3.01 2.01
CA ASP A 77 -10.89 3.29 0.72
C ASP A 77 -11.09 2.00 -0.09
N ASP A 78 -11.94 2.09 -1.11
CA ASP A 78 -12.21 0.98 -2.01
C ASP A 78 -11.17 0.87 -3.13
N LEU A 79 -10.56 -0.30 -3.27
CA LEU A 79 -9.69 -0.64 -4.38
C LEU A 79 -10.51 -0.94 -5.62
N THR A 80 -10.34 -0.19 -6.69
CA THR A 80 -11.01 -0.42 -7.96
C THR A 80 -10.20 -1.37 -8.83
N VAL A 81 -10.76 -2.54 -9.11
CA VAL A 81 -10.14 -3.56 -9.97
C VAL A 81 -10.91 -3.66 -11.27
N GLU A 82 -10.19 -3.59 -12.38
CA GLU A 82 -10.74 -3.71 -13.72
C GLU A 82 -10.15 -4.91 -14.45
N LEU A 83 -11.05 -5.76 -14.94
CA LEU A 83 -10.74 -6.94 -15.75
C LEU A 83 -11.35 -6.79 -17.14
N GLU A 84 -10.57 -7.01 -18.15
CA GLU A 84 -11.03 -7.08 -19.53
C GLU A 84 -10.92 -8.52 -20.03
N ILE A 85 -12.05 -9.10 -20.43
CA ILE A 85 -12.14 -10.46 -20.94
C ILE A 85 -12.44 -10.38 -22.44
N PHE A 86 -11.49 -10.80 -23.24
CA PHE A 86 -11.56 -10.74 -24.69
C PHE A 86 -11.81 -12.13 -25.29
N ASN A 87 -12.81 -12.25 -26.16
CA ASN A 87 -13.11 -13.51 -26.86
C ASN A 87 -12.44 -13.56 -28.24
N GLN A 88 -11.34 -14.32 -28.33
CA GLN A 88 -10.63 -14.59 -29.57
C GLN A 88 -11.18 -15.82 -30.30
N ALA A 89 -12.06 -16.61 -29.66
CA ALA A 89 -12.63 -17.80 -30.28
C ALA A 89 -13.61 -17.40 -31.42
N ARG A 90 -13.71 -18.21 -32.43
CA ARG A 90 -14.63 -17.98 -33.56
C ARG A 90 -16.12 -18.05 -33.18
N GLN A 91 -16.42 -18.64 -32.03
CA GLN A 91 -17.78 -18.79 -31.52
C GLN A 91 -18.02 -17.87 -30.32
N PRO A 92 -19.27 -17.41 -30.13
CA PRO A 92 -19.61 -16.65 -28.93
C PRO A 92 -19.54 -17.55 -27.69
N THR A 93 -19.02 -17.03 -26.59
CA THR A 93 -19.06 -17.70 -25.30
C THR A 93 -20.26 -17.22 -24.51
N SER A 94 -21.06 -18.14 -23.99
CA SER A 94 -22.26 -17.86 -23.21
C SER A 94 -22.15 -18.44 -21.81
N LEU A 95 -22.87 -17.83 -20.84
CA LEU A 95 -22.94 -18.26 -19.43
C LEU A 95 -21.56 -18.46 -18.83
N LEU A 96 -20.71 -17.45 -19.01
CA LEU A 96 -19.36 -17.44 -18.46
C LEU A 96 -19.39 -16.93 -17.00
N GLN A 97 -18.87 -17.70 -16.09
CA GLN A 97 -18.58 -17.27 -14.72
C GLN A 97 -17.11 -16.88 -14.62
N VAL A 98 -16.86 -15.68 -14.16
CA VAL A 98 -15.51 -15.16 -13.91
C VAL A 98 -15.33 -14.95 -12.43
N GLN A 99 -14.24 -15.49 -11.88
CA GLN A 99 -13.90 -15.35 -10.47
C GLN A 99 -12.47 -14.83 -10.35
N ASP A 100 -12.31 -13.68 -9.69
CA ASP A 100 -11.00 -13.15 -9.39
C ASP A 100 -10.51 -13.72 -8.05
N MET A 101 -9.31 -14.32 -8.06
CA MET A 101 -8.71 -14.97 -6.90
C MET A 101 -7.86 -13.97 -6.13
N LEU A 102 -8.52 -13.18 -5.29
CA LEU A 102 -7.86 -12.18 -4.45
C LEU A 102 -7.00 -12.84 -3.35
N PRO A 103 -5.91 -12.17 -2.88
CA PRO A 103 -5.24 -12.53 -1.65
C PRO A 103 -6.21 -12.52 -0.46
N PHE A 104 -6.04 -13.48 0.46
CA PHE A 104 -6.93 -13.64 1.62
C PHE A 104 -7.09 -12.37 2.45
N VAL A 105 -6.02 -11.56 2.55
CA VAL A 105 -6.01 -10.30 3.29
C VAL A 105 -6.95 -9.25 2.68
N LEU A 106 -7.12 -9.27 1.36
CA LEU A 106 -8.05 -8.37 0.66
C LEU A 106 -9.50 -8.86 0.70
N GLY A 107 -9.71 -10.13 1.04
CA GLY A 107 -11.05 -10.68 1.20
C GLY A 107 -11.34 -11.93 0.39
N LYS A 108 -12.63 -12.25 0.26
CA LYS A 108 -13.07 -13.45 -0.47
C LYS A 108 -12.99 -13.22 -1.98
N PRO A 109 -12.77 -14.28 -2.77
CA PRO A 109 -12.83 -14.20 -4.22
C PRO A 109 -14.17 -13.63 -4.71
N ILE A 110 -14.10 -12.67 -5.63
CA ILE A 110 -15.30 -12.04 -6.20
C ILE A 110 -15.62 -12.73 -7.52
N GLN A 111 -16.90 -13.01 -7.72
CA GLN A 111 -17.39 -13.66 -8.94
C GLN A 111 -18.44 -12.83 -9.66
N LYS A 112 -18.45 -12.96 -10.99
CA LYS A 112 -19.42 -12.33 -11.88
C LYS A 112 -19.85 -13.31 -12.94
N SER A 113 -21.15 -13.38 -13.18
CA SER A 113 -21.70 -14.12 -14.33
C SER A 113 -21.89 -13.18 -15.52
N ILE A 114 -21.42 -13.60 -16.68
CA ILE A 114 -21.51 -12.89 -17.95
C ILE A 114 -22.35 -13.73 -18.89
N GLU A 115 -23.43 -13.15 -19.40
CA GLU A 115 -24.37 -13.89 -20.23
C GLU A 115 -23.77 -14.28 -21.57
N ARG A 116 -23.10 -13.35 -22.25
CA ARG A 116 -22.53 -13.60 -23.57
C ARG A 116 -21.38 -12.64 -23.89
N ILE A 117 -20.32 -13.20 -24.51
CA ILE A 117 -19.26 -12.42 -25.17
C ILE A 117 -19.18 -12.87 -26.62
N SER A 118 -19.52 -11.99 -27.55
CA SER A 118 -19.48 -12.28 -28.98
C SER A 118 -18.04 -12.43 -29.48
N HIS A 119 -17.85 -13.10 -30.62
CA HIS A 119 -16.55 -13.20 -31.29
C HIS A 119 -15.92 -11.80 -31.50
N GLY A 120 -14.64 -11.66 -31.17
CA GLY A 120 -13.90 -10.41 -31.37
C GLY A 120 -14.32 -9.25 -30.43
N LYS A 121 -15.21 -9.50 -29.48
CA LYS A 121 -15.62 -8.49 -28.47
C LYS A 121 -14.95 -8.72 -27.14
N SER A 122 -14.79 -7.63 -26.39
CA SER A 122 -14.36 -7.67 -24.98
C SER A 122 -15.52 -7.33 -24.05
N TYR A 123 -15.42 -7.85 -22.84
CA TYR A 123 -16.29 -7.50 -21.73
C TYR A 123 -15.43 -6.90 -20.61
N ARG A 124 -15.74 -5.67 -20.21
CA ARG A 124 -15.06 -4.98 -19.11
C ARG A 124 -15.85 -5.18 -17.82
N TRP A 125 -15.19 -5.77 -16.84
CA TRP A 125 -15.73 -5.97 -15.51
C TRP A 125 -14.98 -5.12 -14.52
N VAL A 126 -15.69 -4.21 -13.88
CA VAL A 126 -15.18 -3.34 -12.80
C VAL A 126 -15.85 -3.75 -11.51
N TYR A 127 -15.06 -3.86 -10.45
CA TYR A 127 -15.56 -4.07 -9.10
C TYR A 127 -14.73 -3.30 -8.08
N HIS A 128 -15.31 -3.07 -6.91
CA HIS A 128 -14.72 -2.36 -5.81
C HIS A 128 -14.50 -3.32 -4.65
N GLN A 129 -13.30 -3.31 -4.10
CA GLN A 129 -12.91 -4.14 -2.97
C GLN A 129 -12.50 -3.23 -1.81
N PRO A 130 -13.19 -3.25 -0.66
CA PRO A 130 -12.79 -2.47 0.50
C PRO A 130 -11.43 -2.95 1.00
N THR A 131 -10.58 -1.99 1.40
CA THR A 131 -9.24 -2.26 1.92
C THR A 131 -9.15 -1.80 3.36
N GLU A 132 -8.85 -2.72 4.27
CA GLU A 132 -8.71 -2.40 5.69
C GLU A 132 -7.25 -2.19 6.11
N ARG A 133 -6.35 -2.92 5.49
CA ARG A 133 -4.92 -2.93 5.82
C ARG A 133 -4.07 -2.39 4.67
N ARG A 134 -3.04 -1.63 5.03
CA ARG A 134 -2.02 -1.23 4.07
C ARG A 134 -1.20 -2.42 3.58
N GLY A 135 -0.56 -2.28 2.45
CA GLY A 135 0.33 -3.32 1.94
C GLY A 135 0.55 -3.25 0.44
N ILE A 136 1.47 -4.10 -0.02
CA ILE A 136 1.68 -4.36 -1.44
C ILE A 136 1.13 -5.75 -1.74
N PHE A 137 0.00 -5.80 -2.41
CA PHE A 137 -0.70 -7.04 -2.74
C PHE A 137 -0.42 -7.44 -4.18
N ARG A 138 -0.06 -8.72 -4.39
CA ARG A 138 0.21 -9.26 -5.72
C ARG A 138 -0.61 -10.52 -5.92
N TRP A 139 -1.33 -10.58 -7.04
CA TRP A 139 -2.04 -11.78 -7.44
C TRP A 139 -2.09 -11.86 -8.95
N GLN A 140 -2.32 -13.08 -9.47
CA GLN A 140 -2.19 -13.32 -10.90
C GLN A 140 -3.30 -14.19 -11.47
N THR A 141 -4.10 -14.81 -10.64
CA THR A 141 -5.00 -15.88 -11.10
C THR A 141 -6.43 -15.39 -11.21
N VAL A 142 -7.04 -15.62 -12.37
CA VAL A 142 -8.47 -15.45 -12.61
C VAL A 142 -9.01 -16.79 -13.06
N GLU A 143 -10.09 -17.25 -12.44
CA GLU A 143 -10.79 -18.48 -12.80
C GLU A 143 -11.95 -18.16 -13.74
N LEU A 144 -12.01 -18.87 -14.88
CA LEU A 144 -13.11 -18.84 -15.82
C LEU A 144 -13.85 -20.18 -15.76
N GLY A 145 -15.15 -20.12 -15.51
CA GLY A 145 -16.02 -21.29 -15.43
C GLY A 145 -17.20 -21.21 -16.40
N THR A 146 -17.61 -22.35 -16.96
CA THR A 146 -18.84 -22.45 -17.74
C THR A 146 -19.42 -23.86 -17.69
N GLY A 147 -20.74 -23.94 -17.69
CA GLY A 147 -21.48 -25.16 -17.92
C GLY A 147 -22.24 -25.15 -19.25
N ALA A 148 -22.09 -24.10 -20.07
CA ALA A 148 -22.82 -23.95 -21.33
C ALA A 148 -22.37 -24.99 -22.35
N PRO A 149 -23.31 -25.43 -23.25
CA PRO A 149 -24.69 -24.97 -23.35
C PRO A 149 -25.70 -25.76 -22.50
N LEU A 150 -25.37 -26.97 -22.04
CA LEU A 150 -26.37 -27.89 -21.49
C LEU A 150 -26.44 -27.86 -19.95
N GLY A 151 -25.44 -27.29 -19.27
CA GLY A 151 -25.39 -27.24 -17.81
C GLY A 151 -25.16 -28.61 -17.11
N LEU A 152 -24.87 -29.67 -17.89
CA LEU A 152 -24.68 -31.02 -17.38
C LEU A 152 -23.27 -31.26 -16.85
N PHE A 153 -22.29 -30.52 -17.35
CA PHE A 153 -20.91 -30.53 -16.92
C PHE A 153 -20.41 -29.12 -16.68
N TRP A 154 -19.64 -28.94 -15.64
CA TRP A 154 -19.03 -27.69 -15.27
C TRP A 154 -17.52 -27.75 -15.55
N CYS A 155 -17.00 -26.81 -16.32
CA CYS A 155 -15.60 -26.74 -16.67
C CYS A 155 -15.01 -25.41 -16.16
N ARG A 156 -13.85 -25.50 -15.51
CA ARG A 156 -13.10 -24.34 -15.01
C ARG A 156 -11.71 -24.28 -15.64
N ARG A 157 -11.22 -23.08 -15.87
CA ARG A 157 -9.87 -22.84 -16.40
C ARG A 157 -9.28 -21.61 -15.73
N LEU A 158 -8.05 -21.75 -15.27
CA LEU A 158 -7.28 -20.64 -14.72
C LEU A 158 -6.65 -19.83 -15.86
N ARG A 159 -6.60 -18.53 -15.69
CA ARG A 159 -5.93 -17.57 -16.58
C ARG A 159 -5.00 -16.70 -15.77
N ASP A 160 -3.81 -16.44 -16.33
CA ASP A 160 -2.83 -15.56 -15.71
C ASP A 160 -3.12 -14.12 -16.13
N ALA A 161 -3.32 -13.27 -15.15
CA ALA A 161 -3.51 -11.83 -15.29
C ALA A 161 -2.86 -11.15 -14.06
N ALA A 162 -1.53 -11.14 -14.05
CA ALA A 162 -0.75 -10.61 -12.92
C ALA A 162 -1.00 -9.12 -12.72
N VAL A 163 -1.10 -8.72 -11.43
CA VAL A 163 -1.23 -7.32 -11.02
C VAL A 163 -0.60 -7.11 -9.66
N MET A 164 -0.27 -5.86 -9.41
CA MET A 164 0.17 -5.37 -8.11
C MET A 164 -0.74 -4.19 -7.72
N ALA A 165 -1.30 -4.28 -6.52
CA ALA A 165 -2.03 -3.18 -5.89
C ALA A 165 -1.24 -2.69 -4.69
N VAL A 166 -1.18 -1.37 -4.53
CA VAL A 166 -0.53 -0.71 -3.39
C VAL A 166 -1.61 -0.02 -2.56
N VAL A 167 -1.69 -0.39 -1.30
CA VAL A 167 -2.57 0.25 -0.32
C VAL A 167 -1.72 1.02 0.66
N TYR A 168 -1.83 2.34 0.62
CA TYR A 168 -1.10 3.24 1.50
C TYR A 168 -1.66 3.23 2.92
N PRO A 169 -0.85 3.55 3.94
CA PRO A 169 -1.36 3.71 5.29
C PRO A 169 -2.31 4.91 5.38
N LYS A 170 -3.24 4.85 6.32
CA LYS A 170 -4.13 5.96 6.63
C LYS A 170 -3.34 7.15 7.14
N VAL A 171 -3.68 8.35 6.67
CA VAL A 171 -3.08 9.61 7.14
C VAL A 171 -4.11 10.35 7.99
N LEU A 172 -3.77 10.65 9.24
CA LEU A 172 -4.63 11.40 10.14
C LEU A 172 -4.54 12.90 9.84
N PRO A 173 -5.67 13.62 9.81
CA PRO A 173 -5.67 15.06 9.60
C PRO A 173 -5.22 15.79 10.87
N LEU A 174 -3.90 16.07 10.97
CA LEU A 174 -3.33 16.84 12.07
C LEU A 174 -3.48 18.35 11.79
N THR A 175 -3.98 19.10 12.77
CA THR A 175 -4.08 20.56 12.73
C THR A 175 -2.86 21.22 13.38
N THR A 176 -2.37 20.63 14.48
CA THR A 176 -1.19 21.03 15.22
C THR A 176 -0.37 19.80 15.56
N CYS A 177 0.94 19.89 15.59
CA CYS A 177 1.80 18.79 15.99
C CYS A 177 3.04 19.33 16.72
N PRO A 178 3.02 19.40 18.05
CA PRO A 178 4.13 19.91 18.84
C PRO A 178 5.45 19.18 18.61
N LEU A 179 5.40 17.87 18.28
CA LEU A 179 6.59 17.08 17.91
C LEU A 179 7.36 17.69 16.72
N ILE A 180 6.68 18.34 15.80
CA ILE A 180 7.27 18.95 14.60
C ILE A 180 7.44 20.46 14.78
N ASP A 181 6.40 21.13 15.29
CA ASP A 181 6.35 22.59 15.40
C ASP A 181 7.46 23.11 16.32
N GLU A 182 7.69 22.48 17.48
CA GLU A 182 8.72 22.88 18.42
C GLU A 182 10.15 22.51 17.97
N MET A 183 10.33 21.45 17.15
CA MET A 183 11.66 21.15 16.56
C MET A 183 12.11 22.28 15.62
N GLY A 184 11.18 22.89 14.88
CA GLY A 184 11.47 24.03 14.01
C GLY A 184 11.79 25.30 14.76
N ASP A 185 11.16 25.52 15.94
CA ASP A 185 11.33 26.74 16.75
C ASP A 185 12.61 26.72 17.60
N GLU A 186 13.01 25.57 18.14
CA GLU A 186 14.25 25.42 18.92
C GLU A 186 15.51 25.78 18.11
N ASP A 187 15.50 25.51 16.79
CA ASP A 187 16.60 25.92 15.92
C ASP A 187 16.60 27.44 15.65
N SER A 188 15.44 28.06 15.64
CA SER A 188 15.33 29.52 15.52
C SER A 188 15.82 30.24 16.76
N GLN A 189 15.73 29.60 17.96
CA GLN A 189 16.14 30.19 19.24
C GLN A 189 17.56 29.83 19.68
N ARG A 190 18.20 28.82 19.09
CA ARG A 190 19.62 28.48 19.30
C ARG A 190 20.60 29.43 18.63
N GLY A 191 20.17 30.64 18.27
CA GLY A 191 21.06 31.78 18.18
C GLY A 191 21.79 31.91 19.51
N ASP A 192 23.11 31.67 19.47
CA ASP A 192 24.09 31.62 20.57
C ASP A 192 23.70 32.50 21.75
N PRO A 193 23.46 31.96 23.01
CA PRO A 193 23.13 32.77 24.18
C PRO A 193 24.21 33.76 24.58
N ARG A 194 25.33 33.82 23.86
CA ARG A 194 26.43 34.77 24.08
C ARG A 194 26.40 36.03 23.20
N GLY A 195 25.28 36.30 22.53
CA GLY A 195 25.12 37.58 21.83
C GLY A 195 26.14 37.83 20.69
N ARG A 196 26.75 36.79 20.17
CA ARG A 196 27.54 36.94 18.93
C ARG A 196 26.60 37.18 17.78
N PRO A 197 26.76 38.29 17.02
CA PRO A 197 25.97 38.52 15.83
C PRO A 197 26.19 37.32 14.95
N LEU A 198 25.09 36.74 14.47
CA LEU A 198 25.02 35.67 13.45
C LEU A 198 26.20 35.84 12.47
N GLN A 199 27.08 34.87 12.40
CA GLN A 199 28.18 34.89 11.44
C GLN A 199 27.59 35.16 10.07
N THR A 200 27.90 36.35 9.54
CA THR A 200 27.47 36.81 8.23
C THR A 200 27.78 35.68 7.26
N ALA A 201 26.72 35.12 6.64
CA ALA A 201 26.86 34.03 5.69
C ALA A 201 27.99 34.40 4.71
N THR A 202 29.02 33.58 4.67
CA THR A 202 30.20 33.84 3.84
C THR A 202 29.94 33.46 2.39
N GLN A 203 28.86 32.68 2.16
CA GLN A 203 28.41 32.23 0.85
C GLN A 203 26.89 32.16 0.84
N GLY A 204 26.24 32.88 -0.06
CA GLY A 204 24.79 32.93 -0.23
C GLY A 204 24.37 33.76 -1.44
N LEU A 205 23.11 33.65 -1.82
CA LEU A 205 22.51 34.53 -2.86
C LEU A 205 22.39 35.95 -2.31
N THR A 206 22.74 36.96 -3.13
CA THR A 206 22.62 38.37 -2.75
C THR A 206 21.16 38.75 -2.77
N ARG A 207 20.53 39.01 -1.61
CA ARG A 207 19.15 39.47 -1.47
C ARG A 207 19.00 40.93 -1.90
N CYS A 208 19.84 41.79 -1.32
CA CYS A 208 19.83 43.23 -1.64
C CYS A 208 21.22 43.85 -1.43
N LEU A 209 21.36 45.13 -1.87
CA LEU A 209 22.54 45.92 -1.64
C LEU A 209 22.13 47.09 -0.71
N ARG A 210 22.71 47.12 0.51
CA ARG A 210 22.50 48.24 1.43
C ARG A 210 23.74 49.15 1.54
N PRO A 211 23.60 50.38 2.00
CA PRO A 211 24.74 51.23 2.31
C PRO A 211 25.69 50.56 3.33
N TYR A 212 26.98 50.82 3.19
CA TYR A 212 28.01 50.31 4.10
C TYR A 212 27.89 51.03 5.46
N HIS A 213 27.95 50.27 6.54
CA HIS A 213 28.07 50.78 7.88
C HIS A 213 29.45 50.37 8.48
N ILE A 214 30.01 51.26 9.34
CA ILE A 214 31.28 51.01 9.98
C ILE A 214 31.18 49.72 10.81
N GLY A 215 32.05 48.72 10.47
CA GLY A 215 32.01 47.37 11.06
C GLY A 215 31.57 46.27 10.08
N ASP A 216 31.02 46.60 8.92
CA ASP A 216 30.70 45.63 7.89
C ASP A 216 31.98 45.00 7.28
N PRO A 217 31.97 43.66 6.98
CA PRO A 217 33.11 42.98 6.37
C PRO A 217 33.39 43.54 4.96
N ILE A 218 34.63 44.03 4.74
CA ILE A 218 35.06 44.64 3.46
C ILE A 218 34.90 43.67 2.28
N ARG A 219 35.00 42.35 2.51
CA ARG A 219 34.81 41.30 1.50
C ARG A 219 33.39 41.25 0.90
N LEU A 220 32.39 41.81 1.59
CA LEU A 220 31.00 41.83 1.15
C LEU A 220 30.69 43.12 0.33
N ILE A 221 31.63 44.06 0.18
CA ILE A 221 31.43 45.27 -0.61
C ILE A 221 31.28 44.88 -2.10
N HIS A 222 30.19 45.35 -2.71
CA HIS A 222 29.96 45.16 -4.13
C HIS A 222 30.61 46.30 -4.92
N TRP A 223 31.88 46.20 -5.17
CA TRP A 223 32.72 47.25 -5.78
C TRP A 223 32.14 47.88 -7.04
N ARG A 224 31.56 47.03 -7.93
CA ARG A 224 30.98 47.50 -9.20
C ARG A 224 29.80 48.46 -9.00
N THR A 225 28.92 48.15 -8.04
CA THR A 225 27.78 49.02 -7.73
C THR A 225 28.18 50.20 -6.91
N SER A 226 29.11 50.05 -5.97
CA SER A 226 29.70 51.15 -5.19
C SER A 226 30.33 52.23 -6.08
N ALA A 227 31.10 51.82 -7.11
CA ALA A 227 31.70 52.72 -8.07
C ALA A 227 30.66 53.50 -8.90
N ARG A 228 29.51 52.88 -9.20
CA ARG A 228 28.44 53.48 -9.99
C ARG A 228 27.63 54.52 -9.22
N TYR A 229 27.44 54.27 -7.90
CA TYR A 229 26.62 55.14 -7.08
C TYR A 229 27.45 56.13 -6.23
N GLY A 230 28.79 56.04 -6.23
CA GLY A 230 29.65 56.89 -5.43
C GLY A 230 29.64 56.61 -3.93
N GLU A 231 28.94 55.57 -3.49
CA GLU A 231 28.80 55.17 -2.08
C GLU A 231 29.13 53.69 -1.91
N LEU A 232 29.82 53.33 -0.83
CA LEU A 232 30.10 51.94 -0.53
C LEU A 232 28.81 51.15 -0.26
N ARG A 233 28.57 50.10 -1.02
CA ARG A 233 27.42 49.24 -0.87
C ARG A 233 27.85 47.80 -0.57
N VAL A 234 27.21 47.21 0.45
CA VAL A 234 27.46 45.87 0.94
C VAL A 234 26.37 44.91 0.45
N ARG A 235 26.78 43.72 0.04
CA ARG A 235 25.84 42.63 -0.27
C ARG A 235 25.25 42.13 1.02
N GLU A 236 23.95 42.21 1.16
CA GLU A 236 23.20 41.51 2.17
C GLU A 236 22.90 40.13 1.59
N LEU A 237 23.61 39.14 2.10
CA LEU A 237 23.44 37.75 1.69
C LEU A 237 22.18 37.20 2.38
N GLU A 238 21.36 36.55 1.61
CA GLU A 238 20.28 35.76 2.17
C GLU A 238 20.92 34.55 2.86
N VAL A 239 20.80 34.47 4.18
CA VAL A 239 21.06 33.23 4.89
C VAL A 239 19.94 32.30 4.40
N ILE A 240 20.26 31.41 3.48
CA ILE A 240 19.42 30.24 3.28
C ILE A 240 19.54 29.49 4.60
N THR A 241 18.69 29.80 5.54
CA THR A 241 18.36 28.89 6.63
C THR A 241 17.75 27.69 5.94
N GLY A 242 18.61 26.78 5.50
CA GLY A 242 18.20 25.43 5.20
C GLY A 242 17.59 24.93 6.49
N GLY A 243 16.26 24.99 6.59
CA GLY A 243 15.55 24.45 7.73
C GLY A 243 16.09 23.05 7.97
N GLN A 244 16.42 22.74 9.23
CA GLN A 244 16.98 21.44 9.58
C GLN A 244 15.97 20.37 9.06
N GLU A 245 16.48 19.40 8.32
CA GLU A 245 15.65 18.32 7.80
C GLU A 245 15.13 17.49 8.98
N ILE A 246 13.83 17.38 9.13
CA ILE A 246 13.20 16.55 10.14
C ILE A 246 13.19 15.10 9.65
N ILE A 247 13.81 14.21 10.40
CA ILE A 247 13.84 12.79 10.08
C ILE A 247 12.82 12.07 10.97
N ILE A 248 11.82 11.47 10.35
CA ILE A 248 10.88 10.58 11.03
C ILE A 248 11.43 9.16 10.91
N ALA A 249 11.71 8.51 12.01
CA ALA A 249 12.35 7.21 12.04
C ALA A 249 11.46 6.18 12.73
N ILE A 250 11.22 5.06 12.06
CA ILE A 250 10.48 3.92 12.61
C ILE A 250 11.49 2.83 12.97
N ASP A 251 11.45 2.35 14.20
CA ASP A 251 12.25 1.22 14.68
C ASP A 251 11.69 -0.10 14.13
N SER A 252 11.81 -0.29 12.79
CA SER A 252 11.25 -1.47 12.11
C SER A 252 12.01 -2.77 12.40
N ALA A 253 13.24 -2.70 12.90
CA ALA A 253 14.00 -3.88 13.33
C ALA A 253 13.61 -4.37 14.74
N GLY A 254 12.90 -3.56 15.52
CA GLY A 254 12.47 -3.89 16.87
C GLY A 254 11.34 -4.93 16.91
N ASN A 255 11.12 -5.48 18.11
CA ASN A 255 9.94 -6.29 18.37
C ASN A 255 8.74 -5.38 18.59
N TRP A 256 7.69 -5.62 17.82
CA TRP A 256 6.45 -4.89 17.88
C TRP A 256 5.25 -5.82 18.03
N ASN A 257 4.25 -5.34 18.75
CA ASN A 257 2.90 -5.88 18.59
C ASN A 257 2.34 -5.40 17.24
N GLU A 258 1.63 -6.27 16.51
CA GLU A 258 1.10 -5.96 15.17
C GLU A 258 0.22 -4.69 15.17
N GLU A 259 -0.67 -4.52 16.15
CA GLU A 259 -1.55 -3.37 16.25
C GLU A 259 -0.78 -2.07 16.54
N ASN A 260 0.21 -2.12 17.45
CA ASN A 260 1.05 -0.98 17.78
C ASN A 260 1.92 -0.56 16.59
N PHE A 261 2.43 -1.54 15.83
CA PHE A 261 3.21 -1.26 14.62
C PHE A 261 2.37 -0.58 13.54
N GLU A 262 1.13 -1.03 13.33
CA GLU A 262 0.21 -0.37 12.40
C GLU A 262 -0.08 1.07 12.82
N GLN A 263 -0.30 1.32 14.12
CA GLN A 263 -0.45 2.67 14.64
C GLN A 263 0.82 3.52 14.45
N ALA A 264 2.00 2.94 14.65
CA ALA A 264 3.29 3.62 14.43
C ALA A 264 3.46 4.04 12.97
N VAL A 265 3.08 3.18 12.01
CA VAL A 265 3.13 3.52 10.59
C VAL A 265 2.11 4.61 10.24
N ILE A 266 0.90 4.57 10.80
CA ILE A 266 -0.11 5.64 10.64
C ILE A 266 0.41 6.96 11.23
N ALA A 267 1.07 6.92 12.41
CA ALA A 267 1.70 8.08 13.01
C ALA A 267 2.80 8.64 12.12
N ALA A 268 3.72 7.80 11.63
CA ALA A 268 4.81 8.23 10.75
C ALA A 268 4.28 8.87 9.45
N ALA A 269 3.28 8.26 8.83
CA ALA A 269 2.63 8.83 7.65
C ALA A 269 2.02 10.20 7.97
N SER A 270 1.30 10.31 9.10
CA SER A 270 0.62 11.54 9.50
C SER A 270 1.60 12.66 9.82
N LEU A 271 2.68 12.36 10.54
CA LEU A 271 3.78 13.29 10.83
C LEU A 271 4.48 13.74 9.54
N TYR A 272 4.79 12.80 8.63
CA TYR A 272 5.43 13.13 7.35
C TYR A 272 4.58 14.09 6.52
N PHE A 273 3.29 13.81 6.37
CA PHE A 273 2.39 14.66 5.60
C PHE A 273 2.11 16.00 6.28
N TYR A 274 2.09 16.04 7.61
CA TYR A 274 1.99 17.28 8.37
C TYR A 274 3.20 18.18 8.13
N ALA A 275 4.44 17.67 8.33
CA ALA A 275 5.67 18.40 8.08
C ALA A 275 5.78 18.88 6.63
N HIS A 276 5.43 18.01 5.67
CA HIS A 276 5.43 18.36 4.26
C HIS A 276 4.44 19.50 3.92
N ARG A 277 3.26 19.51 4.57
CA ARG A 277 2.27 20.60 4.42
C ARG A 277 2.78 21.92 4.98
N GLN A 278 3.59 21.89 6.02
CA GLN A 278 4.25 23.06 6.61
C GLN A 278 5.49 23.52 5.81
N GLN A 279 5.73 22.92 4.63
CA GLN A 279 6.87 23.20 3.77
C GLN A 279 8.25 22.93 4.44
N THR A 280 8.27 22.13 5.50
CA THR A 280 9.50 21.70 6.16
C THR A 280 10.13 20.56 5.36
N GLN A 281 11.48 20.55 5.27
CA GLN A 281 12.20 19.43 4.69
C GLN A 281 12.04 18.22 5.61
N VAL A 282 11.47 17.14 5.09
CA VAL A 282 11.20 15.94 5.88
C VAL A 282 11.67 14.69 5.12
N ALA A 283 12.27 13.76 5.86
CA ALA A 283 12.65 12.45 5.38
C ALA A 283 12.07 11.36 6.29
N LEU A 284 11.90 10.16 5.74
CA LEU A 284 11.57 8.96 6.49
C LEU A 284 12.81 8.08 6.58
N TRP A 285 13.05 7.48 7.74
CA TRP A 285 14.06 6.45 7.92
C TRP A 285 13.41 5.15 8.41
N THR A 286 13.85 4.04 7.83
CA THR A 286 13.50 2.67 8.29
C THR A 286 14.77 1.82 8.32
N ALA A 287 14.76 0.74 9.07
CA ALA A 287 15.93 -0.13 9.21
C ALA A 287 16.36 -0.79 7.88
N SER A 288 15.41 -1.06 6.99
CA SER A 288 15.66 -1.71 5.71
C SER A 288 16.03 -0.73 4.58
N THR A 289 15.36 0.43 4.51
CA THR A 289 15.52 1.36 3.38
C THR A 289 16.50 2.50 3.64
N GLY A 290 16.82 2.78 4.92
CA GLY A 290 17.57 3.97 5.30
C GLY A 290 16.76 5.24 5.10
N ILE A 291 17.44 6.37 4.85
CA ILE A 291 16.79 7.68 4.67
C ILE A 291 16.19 7.78 3.26
N ILE A 292 14.90 8.01 3.20
CA ILE A 292 14.16 8.20 1.95
C ILE A 292 13.38 9.52 1.96
N ARG A 293 13.25 10.11 0.75
CA ARG A 293 12.61 11.40 0.52
C ARG A 293 11.62 11.29 -0.63
N GLY A 294 10.69 12.20 -0.66
CA GLY A 294 9.69 12.27 -1.73
C GLY A 294 8.40 11.54 -1.38
N LYS A 295 7.30 12.25 -1.56
CA LYS A 295 5.95 11.87 -1.12
C LYS A 295 5.57 10.44 -1.56
N ARG A 296 5.75 10.13 -2.84
CA ARG A 296 5.38 8.82 -3.40
C ARG A 296 6.26 7.70 -2.86
N VAL A 297 7.58 7.92 -2.82
CA VAL A 297 8.55 6.91 -2.35
C VAL A 297 8.31 6.59 -0.87
N VAL A 298 8.03 7.61 -0.06
CA VAL A 298 7.71 7.43 1.36
C VAL A 298 6.40 6.65 1.55
N GLN A 299 5.36 6.96 0.77
CA GLN A 299 4.11 6.20 0.82
C GLN A 299 4.28 4.73 0.43
N GLU A 300 5.03 4.46 -0.64
CA GLU A 300 5.34 3.10 -1.09
C GLU A 300 6.17 2.33 -0.04
N ALA A 301 7.15 2.99 0.59
CA ALA A 301 7.93 2.39 1.67
C ALA A 301 7.08 2.11 2.92
N LEU A 302 6.24 3.06 3.33
CA LEU A 302 5.32 2.86 4.45
C LEU A 302 4.25 1.80 4.16
N ALA A 303 3.87 1.58 2.89
CA ALA A 303 3.00 0.47 2.52
C ALA A 303 3.72 -0.88 2.61
N ALA A 304 5.02 -0.91 2.31
CA ALA A 304 5.82 -2.14 2.26
C ALA A 304 6.43 -2.54 3.60
N ILE A 305 6.63 -1.59 4.53
CA ILE A 305 7.35 -1.81 5.79
C ILE A 305 6.67 -2.88 6.66
N ALA A 306 7.47 -3.79 7.19
CA ALA A 306 7.08 -4.79 8.18
C ALA A 306 7.87 -4.58 9.49
N PHE A 307 7.43 -5.17 10.57
CA PHE A 307 8.24 -5.26 11.80
C PHE A 307 9.21 -6.44 11.72
N GLN A 308 10.27 -6.42 12.54
CA GLN A 308 11.36 -7.40 12.53
C GLN A 308 12.09 -7.47 11.17
N GLU A 309 12.21 -6.32 10.49
CA GLU A 309 13.04 -6.23 9.28
C GLU A 309 14.52 -6.40 9.62
N ASP A 310 15.27 -6.97 8.68
CA ASP A 310 16.73 -7.01 8.79
C ASP A 310 17.29 -5.58 8.85
N GLY A 311 17.95 -5.23 9.95
CA GLY A 311 18.57 -3.93 10.17
C GLY A 311 19.81 -3.73 9.30
N THR A 312 19.61 -3.33 8.05
CA THR A 312 20.72 -3.07 7.12
C THR A 312 21.33 -1.69 7.30
N THR A 313 20.60 -0.74 7.87
CA THR A 313 21.04 0.65 8.03
C THR A 313 21.02 1.08 9.49
N LYS A 314 22.03 1.86 9.90
CA LYS A 314 22.05 2.46 11.23
C LYS A 314 21.20 3.73 11.27
N PRO A 315 20.58 4.05 12.43
CA PRO A 315 19.89 5.32 12.61
C PRO A 315 20.80 6.50 12.32
N PRO A 316 20.28 7.60 11.74
CA PRO A 316 21.08 8.80 11.50
C PRO A 316 21.51 9.47 12.81
N HIS A 317 22.65 10.18 12.77
CA HIS A 317 23.17 10.91 13.92
C HIS A 317 22.58 12.32 14.08
N SER A 318 21.71 12.75 13.17
CA SER A 318 20.98 14.02 13.23
C SER A 318 19.74 13.90 14.12
N PRO A 319 19.20 15.00 14.66
CA PRO A 319 17.96 15.01 15.42
C PRO A 319 16.81 14.37 14.62
N LEU A 320 16.03 13.54 15.27
CA LEU A 320 14.97 12.76 14.62
C LEU A 320 13.76 12.56 15.55
N ILE A 321 12.64 12.19 14.98
CA ILE A 321 11.45 11.72 15.70
C ILE A 321 11.46 10.18 15.65
N TRP A 322 11.77 9.56 16.80
CA TRP A 322 11.92 8.11 16.93
C TRP A 322 10.61 7.45 17.36
N LEU A 323 10.08 6.57 16.51
CA LEU A 323 8.87 5.80 16.81
C LEU A 323 9.30 4.37 17.19
N THR A 324 9.04 3.98 18.44
CA THR A 324 9.46 2.67 18.96
C THR A 324 8.47 2.12 19.99
N GLN A 325 8.52 0.81 20.19
CA GLN A 325 7.89 0.13 21.32
C GLN A 325 8.92 -0.25 22.39
N ASN A 326 10.23 -0.13 22.08
CA ASN A 326 11.29 -0.49 23.00
C ASN A 326 11.86 0.75 23.71
N PRO A 327 11.60 0.93 25.01
CA PRO A 327 12.08 2.10 25.76
C PRO A 327 13.61 2.17 25.88
N LEU A 328 14.33 1.04 25.75
CA LEU A 328 15.79 1.01 25.86
C LEU A 328 16.49 1.76 24.72
N THR A 329 15.86 1.85 23.55
CA THR A 329 16.41 2.56 22.39
C THR A 329 16.43 4.08 22.57
N LEU A 330 15.64 4.60 23.52
CA LEU A 330 15.53 6.05 23.78
C LEU A 330 16.80 6.64 24.38
N SER A 331 17.59 5.85 25.09
CA SER A 331 18.84 6.31 25.70
C SER A 331 19.96 6.62 24.70
N SER A 332 19.87 6.12 23.47
CA SER A 332 20.88 6.27 22.43
C SER A 332 20.55 7.32 21.36
N LEU A 333 19.50 8.11 21.57
CA LEU A 333 19.05 9.10 20.60
C LEU A 333 20.02 10.29 20.49
N PRO A 334 20.20 10.89 19.31
CA PRO A 334 20.94 12.13 19.12
C PRO A 334 20.29 13.32 19.88
N ASN A 335 21.12 14.28 20.29
CA ASN A 335 20.62 15.48 20.97
C ASN A 335 19.63 16.25 20.11
N GLY A 336 18.52 16.71 20.73
CA GLY A 336 17.43 17.40 20.03
C GLY A 336 16.42 16.47 19.37
N SER A 337 16.56 15.15 19.55
CA SER A 337 15.56 14.18 19.08
C SER A 337 14.31 14.18 19.94
N ARG A 338 13.23 13.66 19.38
CA ARG A 338 11.96 13.44 20.05
C ARG A 338 11.54 12.01 19.88
N TRP A 339 10.67 11.52 20.74
CA TRP A 339 10.25 10.13 20.68
C TRP A 339 8.73 9.97 20.79
N VAL A 340 8.25 8.89 20.20
CA VAL A 340 6.89 8.39 20.36
C VAL A 340 7.00 6.92 20.76
N LEU A 341 6.52 6.60 21.97
CA LEU A 341 6.62 5.27 22.56
C LEU A 341 5.25 4.62 22.69
N TRP A 342 5.12 3.40 22.16
CA TRP A 342 3.94 2.56 22.39
C TRP A 342 4.19 1.66 23.59
N GLN A 343 3.24 1.63 24.52
CA GLN A 343 3.34 0.77 25.69
C GLN A 343 2.95 -0.67 25.34
N ASP A 344 3.70 -1.64 25.84
CA ASP A 344 3.29 -3.04 25.78
C ASP A 344 2.38 -3.36 26.97
N VAL A 345 1.17 -3.84 26.72
CA VAL A 345 0.18 -4.18 27.75
C VAL A 345 0.66 -5.29 28.68
N SER A 346 1.67 -6.07 28.25
CA SER A 346 2.26 -7.17 29.03
C SER A 346 3.24 -6.75 30.13
N THR A 347 3.63 -5.46 30.19
CA THR A 347 4.68 -4.99 31.12
C THR A 347 4.11 -4.01 32.17
N GLU A 348 3.03 -4.41 32.83
CA GLU A 348 2.41 -3.58 33.90
C GLU A 348 3.30 -3.33 35.15
N GLN A 349 4.48 -3.90 35.26
CA GLN A 349 5.25 -3.87 36.51
C GLN A 349 6.58 -3.13 36.51
N GLU A 350 7.09 -2.65 35.40
CA GLU A 350 8.23 -1.75 35.39
C GLU A 350 7.78 -0.38 34.88
N GLN A 351 7.60 0.56 35.81
CA GLN A 351 7.71 1.98 35.47
C GLN A 351 9.14 2.19 34.94
N VAL A 352 9.31 1.93 33.65
CA VAL A 352 10.55 2.25 32.96
C VAL A 352 10.70 3.75 33.14
N ILE A 353 11.69 4.15 33.93
CA ILE A 353 12.11 5.54 34.05
C ILE A 353 12.56 5.93 32.62
N VAL A 354 11.64 6.42 31.85
CA VAL A 354 11.93 7.01 30.53
C VAL A 354 12.90 8.15 30.84
N ASN A 355 14.12 8.04 30.34
CA ASN A 355 15.12 9.04 30.52
C ASN A 355 14.55 10.39 30.04
N LYS A 356 14.36 11.34 30.99
CA LYS A 356 13.71 12.63 30.72
C LYS A 356 14.56 13.60 29.89
N ASP A 357 15.69 13.13 29.35
CA ASP A 357 16.63 13.98 28.63
C ASP A 357 16.05 14.44 27.25
N TYR A 358 15.04 13.74 26.73
CA TYR A 358 14.41 14.07 25.46
C TYR A 358 12.88 14.16 25.59
N PRO A 359 12.25 15.20 25.02
CA PRO A 359 10.79 15.34 25.04
C PRO A 359 10.14 14.31 24.12
N GLY A 360 8.97 13.79 24.51
CA GLY A 360 8.27 12.80 23.72
C GLY A 360 6.85 12.56 24.18
N ILE A 361 6.18 11.65 23.51
CA ILE A 361 4.79 11.27 23.76
C ILE A 361 4.73 9.75 23.94
N GLN A 362 4.10 9.33 25.04
CA GLN A 362 3.71 7.95 25.25
C GLN A 362 2.30 7.75 24.73
N ILE A 363 2.12 6.77 23.83
CA ILE A 363 0.84 6.47 23.20
C ILE A 363 0.08 5.46 24.06
N ASP A 364 -1.15 5.83 24.36
CA ASP A 364 -2.14 4.99 25.01
C ASP A 364 -3.05 4.40 23.93
N THR A 365 -3.13 3.07 23.85
CA THR A 365 -3.93 2.36 22.84
C THR A 365 -5.44 2.58 22.99
N GLU A 366 -5.92 2.98 24.17
CA GLU A 366 -7.32 3.24 24.40
C GLU A 366 -7.78 4.62 23.87
N GLN A 367 -6.86 5.54 23.65
CA GLN A 367 -7.17 6.90 23.20
C GLN A 367 -6.92 7.04 21.68
N SER A 368 -7.65 7.98 21.06
CA SER A 368 -7.42 8.31 19.64
C SER A 368 -6.00 8.78 19.39
N LEU A 369 -5.28 8.11 18.49
CA LEU A 369 -3.92 8.45 18.08
C LEU A 369 -3.81 9.93 17.62
N GLN A 370 -4.80 10.41 16.85
CA GLN A 370 -4.84 11.79 16.38
C GLN A 370 -4.81 12.79 17.55
N THR A 371 -5.62 12.58 18.56
CA THR A 371 -5.70 13.47 19.73
C THR A 371 -4.39 13.48 20.50
N GLN A 372 -3.72 12.33 20.60
CA GLN A 372 -2.46 12.21 21.34
C GLN A 372 -1.30 12.91 20.62
N LEU A 373 -1.19 12.78 19.30
CA LEU A 373 -0.18 13.47 18.49
C LEU A 373 -0.36 15.00 18.47
N GLN A 374 -1.54 15.50 18.81
CA GLN A 374 -1.86 16.94 18.90
C GLN A 374 -1.69 17.50 20.33
N LYS A 375 -1.45 16.67 21.35
CA LYS A 375 -1.21 17.12 22.71
C LYS A 375 0.19 17.74 22.86
N CYS A 376 0.30 18.72 23.76
CA CYS A 376 1.59 19.28 24.13
C CYS A 376 2.54 18.20 24.68
N ILE A 377 3.78 18.27 24.30
CA ILE A 377 4.85 17.38 24.75
C ILE A 377 5.17 17.67 26.21
N ARG A 378 5.33 16.65 27.01
CA ARG A 378 5.73 16.76 28.42
C ARG A 378 7.16 16.33 28.60
#